data_2dc8777baa64dc62d798d8ca4a7257b7
#
_entry.id   2dc8777baa64dc62d798d8ca4a7257b7
#
_cell.length_a   1.000
_cell.length_b   1.000
_cell.length_c   1.000
_cell.angle_alpha   90.00
_cell.angle_beta   90.00
_cell.angle_gamma   90.00
#
_symmetry.space_group_name_H-M   'P 1'
#
loop_
_entity.id
_entity.type
_entity.pdbx_description
1 polymer ?
#
loop_
_entity_poly.entity_id
_entity_poly.type
_entity_poly.pdbx_seq_one_letter_code
_entity_poly.pdbx_strand_id
1 'polypeptide(L)'
;VPAPETLTSAKELMEPYADKSPFAKFYAKKSPFDIRHVTPTIMLGADKDSAAHDSGKQLVWMKADGVVDVPQVMHRAMLALGCDQVMMEPVLRRAGLSISTPGISYASIDHSMWWYRDVDINQWHLYVQDTPTAAHGRGLGVAKVYTQDGELVAAMAQEAMIRVPQQ
;
A
#
# COMPACT_ATOMS: atom_id res chain seq x y z
N VAL A 1 -1.04 -7.94 15.47
CA VAL A 1 -1.23 -8.28 14.05
C VAL A 1 -0.53 -9.59 13.72
N PRO A 2 -1.00 -10.39 12.73
CA PRO A 2 -0.31 -11.59 12.29
C PRO A 2 1.11 -11.30 11.83
N ALA A 3 2.03 -12.23 12.09
CA ALA A 3 3.39 -12.12 11.59
C ALA A 3 3.42 -12.18 10.05
N PRO A 4 4.26 -11.40 9.38
CA PRO A 4 4.27 -11.32 7.93
C PRO A 4 4.51 -12.67 7.25
N GLU A 5 5.31 -13.54 7.86
CA GLU A 5 5.63 -14.88 7.31
C GLU A 5 4.40 -15.79 7.20
N THR A 6 3.33 -15.50 7.94
CA THR A 6 2.08 -16.30 7.92
C THR A 6 1.10 -15.84 6.85
N LEU A 7 1.40 -14.74 6.14
CA LEU A 7 0.50 -14.11 5.18
C LEU A 7 0.95 -14.43 3.74
N THR A 8 -0.02 -14.54 2.84
CA THR A 8 0.24 -14.67 1.40
C THR A 8 0.80 -13.36 0.85
N SER A 9 1.87 -13.43 0.06
CA SER A 9 2.46 -12.25 -0.57
C SER A 9 1.61 -11.75 -1.74
N ALA A 10 1.71 -10.45 -2.04
CA ALA A 10 1.09 -9.89 -3.24
C ALA A 10 1.62 -10.56 -4.52
N LYS A 11 2.87 -11.00 -4.51
CA LYS A 11 3.50 -11.76 -5.60
C LYS A 11 2.77 -13.08 -5.86
N GLU A 12 2.58 -13.90 -4.84
CA GLU A 12 1.83 -15.15 -4.93
C GLU A 12 0.37 -14.93 -5.34
N LEU A 13 -0.27 -13.89 -4.78
CA LEU A 13 -1.65 -13.55 -5.08
C LEU A 13 -1.85 -13.13 -6.55
N MET A 14 -0.87 -12.43 -7.13
CA MET A 14 -0.96 -11.90 -8.50
C MET A 14 -0.44 -12.86 -9.58
N GLU A 15 0.34 -13.89 -9.22
CA GLU A 15 0.91 -14.85 -10.16
C GLU A 15 -0.12 -15.46 -11.14
N PRO A 16 -1.34 -15.91 -10.71
CA PRO A 16 -2.33 -16.49 -11.62
C PRO A 16 -2.89 -15.51 -12.67
N TYR A 17 -2.68 -14.22 -12.48
CA TYR A 17 -3.20 -13.14 -13.32
C TYR A 17 -2.10 -12.41 -14.11
N ALA A 18 -0.83 -12.81 -13.96
CA ALA A 18 0.32 -12.10 -14.53
C ALA A 18 0.27 -11.96 -16.06
N ASP A 19 -0.28 -12.96 -16.77
CA ASP A 19 -0.42 -12.92 -18.22
C ASP A 19 -1.68 -12.17 -18.70
N LYS A 20 -2.58 -11.84 -17.78
CA LYS A 20 -3.88 -11.19 -18.09
C LYS A 20 -3.89 -9.69 -17.83
N SER A 21 -2.97 -9.20 -17.01
CA SER A 21 -2.95 -7.80 -16.58
C SER A 21 -1.52 -7.29 -16.37
N PRO A 22 -1.16 -6.14 -16.98
CA PRO A 22 0.12 -5.48 -16.71
C PRO A 22 0.35 -5.16 -15.23
N PHE A 23 -0.71 -4.81 -14.50
CA PHE A 23 -0.69 -4.59 -13.06
C PHE A 23 -0.31 -5.88 -12.31
N ALA A 24 -1.01 -6.98 -12.57
CA ALA A 24 -0.69 -8.26 -11.95
C ALA A 24 0.73 -8.73 -12.30
N LYS A 25 1.15 -8.55 -13.55
CA LYS A 25 2.52 -8.86 -14.00
C LYS A 25 3.57 -8.06 -13.24
N PHE A 26 3.31 -6.79 -12.96
CA PHE A 26 4.23 -5.97 -12.16
C PHE A 26 4.43 -6.57 -10.77
N TYR A 27 3.35 -6.82 -10.02
CA TYR A 27 3.45 -7.36 -8.65
C TYR A 27 3.99 -8.79 -8.62
N ALA A 28 3.64 -9.63 -9.56
CA ALA A 28 4.11 -11.01 -9.64
C ALA A 28 5.60 -11.13 -10.00
N LYS A 29 6.13 -10.24 -10.85
CA LYS A 29 7.45 -10.44 -11.49
C LYS A 29 8.44 -9.30 -11.32
N LYS A 30 8.01 -8.09 -10.94
CA LYS A 30 8.83 -6.87 -11.04
C LYS A 30 8.80 -5.99 -9.80
N SER A 31 7.88 -6.21 -8.86
CA SER A 31 7.83 -5.42 -7.64
C SER A 31 9.15 -5.53 -6.88
N PRO A 32 9.77 -4.42 -6.49
CA PRO A 32 10.98 -4.44 -5.68
C PRO A 32 10.70 -4.74 -4.20
N PHE A 33 9.43 -4.98 -3.84
CA PHE A 33 9.01 -5.22 -2.46
C PHE A 33 8.24 -6.53 -2.32
N ASP A 34 8.48 -7.22 -1.20
CA ASP A 34 7.59 -8.24 -0.65
C ASP A 34 6.50 -7.52 0.15
N ILE A 35 5.26 -7.59 -0.34
CA ILE A 35 4.09 -6.92 0.21
C ILE A 35 3.10 -7.97 0.69
N ARG A 36 2.65 -7.86 1.94
CA ARG A 36 1.70 -8.80 2.56
C ARG A 36 0.61 -8.07 3.31
N HIS A 37 -0.61 -8.22 2.83
CA HIS A 37 -1.77 -7.55 3.39
C HIS A 37 -2.28 -8.30 4.63
N VAL A 38 -2.40 -7.60 5.76
CA VAL A 38 -3.09 -8.06 6.97
C VAL A 38 -4.60 -7.84 6.80
N THR A 39 -5.00 -6.64 6.37
CA THR A 39 -6.36 -6.36 5.94
C THR A 39 -6.60 -6.99 4.57
N PRO A 40 -7.75 -7.59 4.28
CA PRO A 40 -8.04 -8.15 2.96
C PRO A 40 -7.71 -7.16 1.84
N THR A 41 -6.93 -7.59 0.84
CA THR A 41 -6.50 -6.69 -0.24
C THR A 41 -7.63 -6.33 -1.20
N ILE A 42 -7.59 -5.13 -1.76
CA ILE A 42 -8.47 -4.68 -2.83
C ILE A 42 -7.83 -4.80 -4.23
N MET A 43 -6.70 -5.50 -4.35
CA MET A 43 -6.01 -5.66 -5.63
C MET A 43 -6.84 -6.43 -6.67
N LEU A 44 -7.64 -7.41 -6.23
CA LEU A 44 -8.46 -8.27 -7.11
C LEU A 44 -9.94 -7.89 -7.13
N GLY A 45 -10.40 -7.06 -6.23
CA GLY A 45 -11.81 -6.64 -6.14
C GLY A 45 -12.06 -5.73 -4.95
N ALA A 46 -13.17 -4.99 -5.01
CA ALA A 46 -13.56 -4.12 -3.90
C ALA A 46 -13.91 -4.95 -2.66
N ASP A 47 -13.42 -4.49 -1.52
CA ASP A 47 -13.83 -5.02 -0.22
C ASP A 47 -15.17 -4.40 0.17
N LYS A 48 -16.22 -5.22 0.20
CA LYS A 48 -17.59 -4.77 0.51
C LYS A 48 -18.06 -5.22 1.88
N ASP A 49 -17.35 -6.14 2.50
CA ASP A 49 -17.86 -6.91 3.65
C ASP A 49 -17.01 -6.72 4.92
N SER A 50 -15.85 -6.08 4.85
CA SER A 50 -15.01 -5.87 6.03
C SER A 50 -15.31 -4.55 6.73
N ALA A 51 -15.11 -4.52 8.05
CA ALA A 51 -15.16 -3.28 8.84
C ALA A 51 -14.11 -2.23 8.38
N ALA A 52 -13.10 -2.64 7.61
CA ALA A 52 -12.12 -1.75 7.01
C ALA A 52 -12.69 -0.93 5.84
N HIS A 53 -13.75 -1.40 5.18
CA HIS A 53 -14.42 -0.69 4.09
C HIS A 53 -14.86 0.71 4.52
N ASP A 54 -15.67 0.80 5.57
CA ASP A 54 -16.25 2.08 6.00
C ASP A 54 -15.23 3.05 6.59
N SER A 55 -14.17 2.53 7.19
CA SER A 55 -13.12 3.34 7.81
C SER A 55 -11.98 3.71 6.87
N GLY A 56 -11.82 2.98 5.76
CA GLY A 56 -10.63 3.10 4.90
C GLY A 56 -9.34 2.64 5.58
N LYS A 57 -9.42 1.89 6.69
CA LYS A 57 -8.24 1.39 7.40
C LYS A 57 -7.60 0.24 6.66
N GLN A 58 -6.28 0.19 6.69
CA GLN A 58 -5.50 -0.89 6.09
C GLN A 58 -4.22 -1.14 6.87
N LEU A 59 -3.86 -2.41 6.98
CA LEU A 59 -2.61 -2.87 7.55
C LEU A 59 -1.87 -3.69 6.51
N VAL A 60 -0.62 -3.30 6.22
CA VAL A 60 0.22 -3.96 5.22
C VAL A 60 1.63 -4.10 5.76
N TRP A 61 2.18 -5.31 5.68
CA TRP A 61 3.60 -5.54 5.87
C TRP A 61 4.36 -5.37 4.55
N MET A 62 5.52 -4.75 4.62
CA MET A 62 6.40 -4.58 3.45
C MET A 62 7.87 -4.57 3.83
N LYS A 63 8.70 -5.17 2.97
CA LYS A 63 10.16 -5.05 2.97
C LYS A 63 10.70 -5.13 1.54
N ALA A 64 11.98 -4.88 1.33
CA ALA A 64 12.63 -5.15 0.05
C ALA A 64 12.50 -6.64 -0.33
N ASP A 65 12.24 -6.93 -1.62
CA ASP A 65 12.28 -8.29 -2.18
C ASP A 65 13.73 -8.60 -2.60
N GLY A 66 14.52 -9.03 -1.63
CA GLY A 66 15.96 -9.26 -1.74
C GLY A 66 16.74 -8.48 -0.66
N VAL A 67 18.07 -8.54 -0.75
CA VAL A 67 18.97 -7.84 0.18
C VAL A 67 19.54 -6.59 -0.50
N VAL A 68 19.48 -5.46 0.20
CA VAL A 68 19.96 -4.16 -0.27
C VAL A 68 21.05 -3.68 0.68
N ASP A 69 22.25 -3.44 0.16
CA ASP A 69 23.36 -2.83 0.89
C ASP A 69 23.63 -1.43 0.32
N VAL A 70 23.00 -0.44 0.92
CA VAL A 70 23.01 0.94 0.44
C VAL A 70 23.03 1.92 1.63
N PRO A 71 23.43 3.20 1.43
CA PRO A 71 23.38 4.22 2.48
C PRO A 71 21.96 4.46 3.00
N GLN A 72 21.84 4.97 4.23
CA GLN A 72 20.59 5.26 4.94
C GLN A 72 19.59 6.10 4.10
N VAL A 73 20.10 7.07 3.33
CA VAL A 73 19.25 7.90 2.46
C VAL A 73 18.50 7.05 1.42
N MET A 74 19.10 5.98 0.93
CA MET A 74 18.47 5.08 -0.04
C MET A 74 17.45 4.16 0.63
N HIS A 75 17.71 3.69 1.85
CA HIS A 75 16.70 2.96 2.64
C HIS A 75 15.44 3.81 2.84
N ARG A 76 15.61 5.10 3.20
CA ARG A 76 14.49 6.05 3.31
C ARG A 76 13.77 6.28 1.98
N ALA A 77 14.51 6.46 0.89
CA ALA A 77 13.93 6.63 -0.45
C ALA A 77 13.12 5.39 -0.87
N MET A 78 13.63 4.19 -0.61
CA MET A 78 12.90 2.93 -0.89
C MET A 78 11.65 2.79 -0.04
N LEU A 79 11.70 3.15 1.25
CA LEU A 79 10.50 3.14 2.10
C LEU A 79 9.46 4.14 1.60
N ALA A 80 9.88 5.34 1.15
CA ALA A 80 8.98 6.32 0.54
C ALA A 80 8.32 5.79 -0.74
N LEU A 81 9.08 5.12 -1.61
CA LEU A 81 8.54 4.45 -2.81
C LEU A 81 7.56 3.34 -2.44
N GLY A 82 7.88 2.53 -1.42
CA GLY A 82 6.98 1.49 -0.92
C GLY A 82 5.67 2.06 -0.38
N CYS A 83 5.73 3.16 0.38
CA CYS A 83 4.55 3.89 0.82
C CYS A 83 3.65 4.28 -0.34
N ASP A 84 4.20 4.88 -1.39
CA ASP A 84 3.44 5.33 -2.56
C ASP A 84 2.68 4.17 -3.24
N GLN A 85 3.26 2.98 -3.28
CA GLN A 85 2.62 1.81 -3.91
C GLN A 85 1.33 1.36 -3.22
N VAL A 86 1.16 1.58 -1.92
CA VAL A 86 0.01 1.07 -1.15
C VAL A 86 -0.91 2.18 -0.62
N MET A 87 -0.53 3.47 -0.76
CA MET A 87 -1.29 4.57 -0.15
C MET A 87 -2.65 4.86 -0.76
N MET A 88 -2.86 4.45 -2.00
CA MET A 88 -4.17 4.63 -2.65
C MET A 88 -5.18 3.55 -2.26
N GLU A 89 -4.72 2.40 -1.78
CA GLU A 89 -5.62 1.30 -1.42
C GLU A 89 -6.63 1.69 -0.33
N PRO A 90 -6.26 2.30 0.81
CA PRO A 90 -7.24 2.71 1.81
C PRO A 90 -8.25 3.76 1.27
N VAL A 91 -7.81 4.66 0.39
CA VAL A 91 -8.67 5.66 -0.25
C VAL A 91 -9.70 5.00 -1.16
N LEU A 92 -9.26 4.08 -2.02
CA LEU A 92 -10.14 3.32 -2.91
C LEU A 92 -11.10 2.44 -2.11
N ARG A 93 -10.62 1.77 -1.06
CA ARG A 93 -11.44 0.96 -0.15
C ARG A 93 -12.58 1.78 0.44
N ARG A 94 -12.30 2.95 1.01
CA ARG A 94 -13.32 3.85 1.57
C ARG A 94 -14.33 4.33 0.53
N ALA A 95 -13.90 4.48 -0.72
CA ALA A 95 -14.78 4.84 -1.84
C ALA A 95 -15.58 3.65 -2.41
N GLY A 96 -15.44 2.44 -1.85
CA GLY A 96 -16.10 1.22 -2.34
C GLY A 96 -15.54 0.71 -3.66
N LEU A 97 -14.31 1.10 -3.99
CA LEU A 97 -13.62 0.81 -5.23
C LEU A 97 -12.48 -0.19 -5.02
N SER A 98 -11.94 -0.69 -6.12
CA SER A 98 -10.72 -1.50 -6.16
C SER A 98 -9.77 -0.97 -7.22
N ILE A 99 -8.54 -1.45 -7.19
CA ILE A 99 -7.55 -1.16 -8.24
C ILE A 99 -8.01 -1.71 -9.60
N SER A 100 -8.79 -2.81 -9.58
CA SER A 100 -9.37 -3.46 -10.78
C SER A 100 -10.73 -2.90 -11.19
N THR A 101 -11.24 -1.82 -10.57
CA THR A 101 -12.52 -1.21 -10.96
C THR A 101 -12.44 -0.72 -12.41
N PRO A 102 -13.35 -1.17 -13.31
CA PRO A 102 -13.31 -0.80 -14.71
C PRO A 102 -13.37 0.73 -14.92
N GLY A 103 -12.45 1.26 -15.72
CA GLY A 103 -12.41 2.67 -16.09
C GLY A 103 -12.00 3.64 -14.97
N ILE A 104 -11.56 3.12 -13.81
CA ILE A 104 -11.00 3.96 -12.77
C ILE A 104 -9.71 4.64 -13.24
N SER A 105 -9.54 5.91 -12.88
CA SER A 105 -8.28 6.63 -13.01
C SER A 105 -7.99 7.32 -11.68
N TYR A 106 -6.80 7.14 -11.16
CA TYR A 106 -6.34 7.84 -9.96
C TYR A 106 -4.87 8.23 -10.09
N ALA A 107 -4.51 9.32 -9.45
CA ALA A 107 -3.14 9.81 -9.44
C ALA A 107 -2.85 10.55 -8.13
N SER A 108 -1.67 10.33 -7.59
CA SER A 108 -1.16 11.09 -6.45
C SER A 108 -0.89 12.54 -6.83
N ILE A 109 -1.18 13.47 -5.93
CA ILE A 109 -0.98 14.91 -6.12
C ILE A 109 0.25 15.37 -5.35
N ASP A 110 0.42 14.86 -4.15
CA ASP A 110 1.53 15.17 -3.26
C ASP A 110 1.98 13.93 -2.50
N HIS A 111 3.09 14.05 -1.78
CA HIS A 111 3.61 13.00 -0.91
C HIS A 111 4.49 13.65 0.15
N SER A 112 4.06 13.57 1.40
CA SER A 112 4.77 14.14 2.54
C SER A 112 5.17 13.05 3.52
N MET A 113 6.41 13.11 4.03
CA MET A 113 6.92 12.15 4.99
C MET A 113 7.62 12.83 6.16
N TRP A 114 7.50 12.22 7.33
CA TRP A 114 8.20 12.57 8.56
C TRP A 114 8.98 11.36 9.05
N TRP A 115 10.25 11.53 9.33
CA TRP A 115 11.20 10.49 9.73
C TRP A 115 11.55 10.62 11.20
N TYR A 116 11.44 9.53 11.94
CA TYR A 116 11.69 9.51 13.39
C TYR A 116 12.88 8.62 13.76
N ARG A 117 13.23 7.65 12.90
CA ARG A 117 14.33 6.69 13.13
C ARG A 117 15.03 6.36 11.81
N ASP A 118 16.17 5.69 11.94
CA ASP A 118 16.81 5.05 10.81
C ASP A 118 15.95 3.89 10.29
N VAL A 119 16.05 3.65 8.98
CA VAL A 119 15.31 2.62 8.25
C VAL A 119 16.26 1.52 7.82
N ASP A 120 15.88 0.26 8.01
CA ASP A 120 16.46 -0.87 7.30
C ASP A 120 15.37 -1.51 6.45
N ILE A 121 15.31 -1.19 5.15
CA ILE A 121 14.29 -1.69 4.22
C ILE A 121 14.36 -3.21 4.01
N ASN A 122 15.43 -3.87 4.45
CA ASN A 122 15.54 -5.33 4.44
C ASN A 122 14.68 -5.99 5.52
N GLN A 123 14.28 -5.22 6.54
CA GLN A 123 13.43 -5.68 7.62
C GLN A 123 11.95 -5.39 7.32
N TRP A 124 11.06 -6.15 7.94
CA TRP A 124 9.63 -5.91 7.83
C TRP A 124 9.22 -4.60 8.49
N HIS A 125 8.41 -3.83 7.77
CA HIS A 125 7.76 -2.63 8.27
C HIS A 125 6.26 -2.77 8.15
N LEU A 126 5.53 -2.45 9.23
CA LEU A 126 4.07 -2.42 9.23
C LEU A 126 3.58 -1.01 8.89
N TYR A 127 2.85 -0.91 7.80
CA TYR A 127 2.15 0.29 7.39
C TYR A 127 0.73 0.25 7.98
N VAL A 128 0.47 1.13 8.92
CA VAL A 128 -0.85 1.34 9.53
C VAL A 128 -1.47 2.53 8.84
N GLN A 129 -2.40 2.26 7.94
CA GLN A 129 -2.96 3.24 7.02
C GLN A 129 -4.40 3.59 7.39
N ASP A 130 -4.79 4.83 7.12
CA ASP A 130 -6.14 5.35 7.30
C ASP A 130 -6.47 6.35 6.17
N THR A 131 -7.76 6.63 6.00
CA THR A 131 -8.26 7.59 5.02
C THR A 131 -9.26 8.52 5.70
N PRO A 132 -8.83 9.70 6.16
CA PRO A 132 -9.72 10.69 6.75
C PRO A 132 -10.85 11.13 5.83
N THR A 133 -10.59 11.19 4.52
CA THR A 133 -11.58 11.60 3.52
C THR A 133 -11.37 10.95 2.16
N ALA A 134 -12.47 10.59 1.50
CA ALA A 134 -12.53 10.14 0.11
C ALA A 134 -13.84 10.64 -0.50
N ALA A 135 -13.85 11.85 -1.04
CA ALA A 135 -15.03 12.50 -1.57
C ALA A 135 -14.69 13.52 -2.66
N HIS A 136 -15.66 13.87 -3.51
CA HIS A 136 -15.54 14.89 -4.55
C HIS A 136 -14.34 14.71 -5.49
N GLY A 137 -14.03 13.45 -5.82
CA GLY A 137 -12.90 13.11 -6.68
C GLY A 137 -11.51 13.26 -6.02
N ARG A 138 -11.45 13.41 -4.72
CA ARG A 138 -10.24 13.54 -3.91
C ARG A 138 -10.22 12.53 -2.77
N GLY A 139 -9.03 12.14 -2.33
CA GLY A 139 -8.85 11.33 -1.13
C GLY A 139 -7.51 11.59 -0.48
N LEU A 140 -7.49 11.58 0.84
CA LEU A 140 -6.27 11.70 1.65
C LEU A 140 -5.98 10.37 2.31
N GLY A 141 -4.83 9.77 1.96
CA GLY A 141 -4.26 8.66 2.68
C GLY A 141 -3.25 9.15 3.73
N VAL A 142 -3.31 8.60 4.92
CA VAL A 142 -2.32 8.82 5.98
C VAL A 142 -1.79 7.47 6.46
N ALA A 143 -0.52 7.42 6.85
CA ALA A 143 0.08 6.20 7.39
C ALA A 143 1.06 6.49 8.51
N LYS A 144 1.17 5.52 9.42
CA LYS A 144 2.30 5.37 10.35
C LYS A 144 3.03 4.08 10.00
N VAL A 145 4.34 4.12 9.98
CA VAL A 145 5.19 3.00 9.65
C VAL A 145 5.96 2.54 10.88
N TYR A 146 5.83 1.28 11.23
CA TYR A 146 6.44 0.69 12.42
C TYR A 146 7.41 -0.43 12.04
N THR A 147 8.45 -0.62 12.84
CA THR A 147 9.25 -1.86 12.80
C THR A 147 8.40 -3.06 13.24
N GLN A 148 8.90 -4.27 13.05
CA GLN A 148 8.26 -5.48 13.53
C GLN A 148 8.15 -5.52 15.08
N ASP A 149 9.06 -4.85 15.77
CA ASP A 149 9.05 -4.69 17.24
C ASP A 149 8.14 -3.57 17.73
N GLY A 150 7.46 -2.86 16.83
CA GLY A 150 6.46 -1.83 17.17
C GLY A 150 7.02 -0.42 17.37
N GLU A 151 8.26 -0.14 16.97
CA GLU A 151 8.83 1.21 17.03
C GLU A 151 8.37 2.06 15.82
N LEU A 152 7.91 3.28 16.06
CA LEU A 152 7.54 4.22 15.01
C LEU A 152 8.77 4.70 14.25
N VAL A 153 8.82 4.42 12.95
CA VAL A 153 9.91 4.78 12.04
C VAL A 153 9.60 6.06 11.26
N ALA A 154 8.39 6.14 10.72
CA ALA A 154 7.97 7.24 9.87
C ALA A 154 6.45 7.45 9.94
N ALA A 155 6.02 8.64 9.52
CA ALA A 155 4.63 8.92 9.20
C ALA A 155 4.56 9.53 7.80
N MET A 156 3.40 9.43 7.14
CA MET A 156 3.20 10.01 5.84
C MET A 156 1.77 10.45 5.61
N ALA A 157 1.60 11.38 4.67
CA ALA A 157 0.31 11.78 4.11
C ALA A 157 0.44 11.96 2.60
N GLN A 158 -0.59 11.55 1.85
CA GLN A 158 -0.62 11.64 0.39
C GLN A 158 -2.04 11.93 -0.07
N GLU A 159 -2.23 13.03 -0.76
CA GLU A 159 -3.49 13.33 -1.42
C GLU A 159 -3.49 12.76 -2.84
N ALA A 160 -4.65 12.29 -3.27
CA ALA A 160 -4.84 11.78 -4.61
C ALA A 160 -6.14 12.27 -5.24
N MET A 161 -6.12 12.36 -6.57
CA MET A 161 -7.30 12.54 -7.41
C MET A 161 -7.82 11.17 -7.83
N ILE A 162 -9.15 11.00 -7.77
CA ILE A 162 -9.82 9.79 -8.23
C ILE A 162 -10.92 10.18 -9.21
N ARG A 163 -10.94 9.53 -10.35
CA ARG A 163 -12.02 9.65 -11.34
C ARG A 163 -12.64 8.29 -11.59
N VAL A 164 -13.93 8.20 -11.37
CA VAL A 164 -14.74 7.04 -11.72
C VAL A 164 -15.58 7.45 -12.93
N PRO A 165 -15.60 6.68 -14.02
CA PRO A 165 -16.50 6.97 -15.15
C PRO A 165 -17.93 7.02 -14.66
N GLN A 166 -18.68 8.03 -15.10
CA GLN A 166 -20.12 8.06 -14.89
C GLN A 166 -20.73 6.89 -15.68
N GLN A 167 -21.51 6.09 -15.00
CA GLN A 167 -22.31 5.03 -15.63
C GLN A 167 -23.44 5.62 -16.43
#